data_50dc7b1bf44de3836201821a209ec55b
#
_entry.id   50dc7b1bf44de3836201821a209ec55b
#
_cell.length_a   1.000
_cell.length_b   1.000
_cell.length_c   1.000
_cell.angle_alpha   90.00
_cell.angle_beta   90.00
_cell.angle_gamma   90.00
#
_symmetry.space_group_name_H-M   'P 1'
#
loop_
_entity.id
_entity.type
_entity.pdbx_description
1 polymer ?
#
loop_
_entity_poly.entity_id
_entity_poly.type
_entity_poly.pdbx_seq_one_letter_code
_entity_poly.pdbx_strand_id
1 'polypeptide(L)'
;MFNFLGKNDYTSKCTKILNKETGLDPLIAQAFIEDFKPIFDEEYSKNNNPEETLINSGMIVLQHVLEESIKEIKVNNKCRIYDKVAVKINQWSLTKIDNDDLLRSKIEKNLEPFTKKK
;
A
#
# COMPACT_ATOMS: atom_id res chain seq x y z
N MET A 1 -7.05 15.74 -21.63
CA MET A 1 -6.91 15.76 -21.02
C MET A 1 -7.02 15.92 -20.37
N PHE A 2 -7.21 15.91 -20.17
CA PHE A 2 -7.15 15.95 -19.40
C PHE A 2 -7.47 16.08 -18.51
N ASN A 3 -8.15 16.53 -18.14
CA ASN A 3 -8.42 16.67 -17.16
C ASN A 3 -8.20 15.89 -16.24
N PHE A 4 -8.15 15.45 -16.56
CA PHE A 4 -7.76 14.44 -15.64
C PHE A 4 -6.86 14.99 -14.54
N LEU A 5 -6.55 16.17 -14.67
CA LEU A 5 -5.69 16.84 -13.71
C LEU A 5 -6.24 16.76 -12.30
N GLY A 6 -7.48 17.11 -12.12
CA GLY A 6 -8.08 17.08 -10.82
C GLY A 6 -8.17 15.66 -10.27
N LYS A 7 -8.40 14.73 -11.17
CA LYS A 7 -8.57 13.34 -10.74
C LYS A 7 -7.31 12.73 -10.20
N ASN A 8 -6.17 13.21 -10.71
CA ASN A 8 -4.91 12.59 -10.32
C ASN A 8 -4.26 13.26 -9.13
N ASP A 9 -4.95 14.22 -8.56
CA ASP A 9 -4.41 14.91 -7.41
C ASP A 9 -4.03 13.98 -6.28
N TYR A 10 -4.92 13.05 -5.97
CA TYR A 10 -4.65 12.18 -4.85
C TYR A 10 -3.47 11.26 -5.13
N THR A 11 -3.32 10.82 -6.38
CA THR A 11 -2.19 9.93 -6.68
C THR A 11 -0.87 10.66 -6.52
N SER A 12 -0.84 11.91 -6.92
CA SER A 12 0.36 12.72 -6.73
C SER A 12 0.66 12.89 -5.24
N LYS A 13 -0.36 13.19 -4.47
CA LYS A 13 -0.18 13.35 -3.03
C LYS A 13 0.24 12.05 -2.36
N CYS A 14 -0.35 10.94 -2.77
CA CYS A 14 0.03 9.64 -2.23
C CYS A 14 1.48 9.32 -2.56
N THR A 15 1.89 9.60 -3.79
CA THR A 15 3.27 9.37 -4.20
C THR A 15 4.23 10.19 -3.34
N LYS A 16 3.89 11.45 -3.10
CA LYS A 16 4.72 12.30 -2.28
C LYS A 16 4.80 11.80 -0.84
N ILE A 17 3.69 11.36 -0.29
CA ILE A 17 3.68 10.82 1.06
C ILE A 17 4.61 9.61 1.15
N LEU A 18 4.49 8.70 0.20
CA LEU A 18 5.33 7.51 0.22
C LEU A 18 6.80 7.85 0.09
N ASN A 19 7.12 8.77 -0.81
CA ASN A 19 8.51 9.18 -0.96
C ASN A 19 9.04 9.81 0.32
N LYS A 20 8.25 10.72 0.90
CA LYS A 20 8.69 11.45 2.07
C LYS A 20 8.74 10.60 3.32
N GLU A 21 7.73 9.76 3.51
CA GLU A 21 7.60 9.02 4.76
C GLU A 21 8.32 7.68 4.76
N THR A 22 8.43 7.04 3.61
CA THR A 22 9.02 5.70 3.56
C THR A 22 10.30 5.64 2.75
N GLY A 23 10.65 6.71 2.05
CA GLY A 23 11.84 6.72 1.23
C GLY A 23 11.69 5.99 -0.09
N LEU A 24 10.48 5.60 -0.46
CA LEU A 24 10.28 4.93 -1.73
C LEU A 24 10.58 5.84 -2.90
N ASP A 25 11.17 5.27 -3.93
CA ASP A 25 11.41 5.99 -5.17
C ASP A 25 10.08 6.47 -5.74
N PRO A 26 9.95 7.76 -6.08
CA PRO A 26 8.66 8.28 -6.56
C PRO A 26 8.14 7.55 -7.78
N LEU A 27 9.00 7.13 -8.68
CA LEU A 27 8.57 6.44 -9.88
C LEU A 27 7.99 5.07 -9.53
N ILE A 28 8.61 4.39 -8.58
CA ILE A 28 8.11 3.08 -8.15
C ILE A 28 6.78 3.26 -7.42
N ALA A 29 6.70 4.25 -6.56
CA ALA A 29 5.46 4.51 -5.84
C ALA A 29 4.33 4.83 -6.80
N GLN A 30 4.61 5.67 -7.79
CA GLN A 30 3.60 6.04 -8.77
C GLN A 30 3.14 4.84 -9.58
N ALA A 31 4.09 4.01 -10.01
CA ALA A 31 3.75 2.82 -10.79
C ALA A 31 2.88 1.87 -9.99
N PHE A 32 3.20 1.72 -8.71
CA PHE A 32 2.41 0.88 -7.83
C PHE A 32 0.96 1.38 -7.75
N ILE A 33 0.79 2.67 -7.51
CA ILE A 33 -0.55 3.24 -7.41
C ILE A 33 -1.30 3.10 -8.72
N GLU A 34 -0.62 3.31 -9.84
CA GLU A 34 -1.25 3.20 -11.15
C GLU A 34 -1.72 1.78 -11.42
N ASP A 35 -0.90 0.80 -11.05
CA ASP A 35 -1.26 -0.58 -11.31
C ASP A 35 -2.40 -1.07 -10.43
N PHE A 36 -2.58 -0.46 -9.27
CA PHE A 36 -3.68 -0.82 -8.39
C PHE A 36 -4.73 0.29 -8.32
N LYS A 37 -4.82 1.07 -9.39
CA LYS A 37 -5.69 2.22 -9.45
C LYS A 37 -7.14 1.94 -9.08
N PRO A 38 -7.75 0.84 -9.55
CA PRO A 38 -9.14 0.59 -9.17
C PRO A 38 -9.35 0.52 -7.66
N ILE A 39 -8.41 -0.05 -6.95
CA ILE A 39 -8.49 -0.13 -5.49
C ILE A 39 -8.34 1.25 -4.89
N PHE A 40 -7.33 1.99 -5.35
CA PHE A 40 -7.09 3.34 -4.83
C PHE A 40 -8.25 4.29 -5.12
N ASP A 41 -8.80 4.20 -6.33
CA ASP A 41 -9.93 5.06 -6.69
C ASP A 41 -11.13 4.79 -5.80
N GLU A 42 -11.40 3.53 -5.55
CA GLU A 42 -12.55 3.18 -4.72
C GLU A 42 -12.36 3.70 -3.30
N GLU A 43 -11.18 3.51 -2.74
CA GLU A 43 -10.94 3.97 -1.37
C GLU A 43 -10.98 5.49 -1.28
N TYR A 44 -10.40 6.16 -2.26
CA TYR A 44 -10.44 7.62 -2.25
C TYR A 44 -11.86 8.14 -2.35
N SER A 45 -12.70 7.48 -3.12
CA SER A 45 -14.09 7.91 -3.26
C SER A 45 -14.85 7.80 -1.94
N LYS A 46 -14.38 6.96 -1.03
CA LYS A 46 -15.04 6.78 0.26
C LYS A 46 -14.62 7.83 1.28
N ASN A 47 -13.36 8.25 1.24
CA ASN A 47 -12.85 9.08 2.33
C ASN A 47 -12.27 10.42 1.89
N ASN A 48 -11.99 10.60 0.61
CA ASN A 48 -11.44 11.86 0.07
C ASN A 48 -10.19 12.32 0.81
N ASN A 49 -9.39 11.38 1.27
CA ASN A 49 -8.20 11.68 2.04
C ASN A 49 -7.05 10.82 1.54
N PRO A 50 -5.97 11.43 1.01
CA PRO A 50 -4.86 10.65 0.46
C PRO A 50 -4.21 9.72 1.47
N GLU A 51 -4.04 10.18 2.71
CA GLU A 51 -3.41 9.36 3.72
C GLU A 51 -4.25 8.13 4.05
N GLU A 52 -5.55 8.33 4.25
CA GLU A 52 -6.44 7.21 4.51
C GLU A 52 -6.54 6.28 3.32
N THR A 53 -6.53 6.87 2.12
CA THR A 53 -6.54 6.07 0.92
C THR A 53 -5.33 5.14 0.86
N LEU A 54 -4.16 5.66 1.21
CA LEU A 54 -2.95 4.85 1.26
C LEU A 54 -3.06 3.72 2.27
N ILE A 55 -3.54 4.04 3.45
CA ILE A 55 -3.65 3.04 4.51
C ILE A 55 -4.58 1.92 4.09
N ASN A 56 -5.77 2.27 3.65
CA ASN A 56 -6.77 1.27 3.30
C ASN A 56 -6.39 0.50 2.04
N SER A 57 -5.91 1.21 1.03
CA SER A 57 -5.51 0.55 -0.21
C SER A 57 -4.32 -0.36 0.02
N GLY A 58 -3.36 0.10 0.80
CA GLY A 58 -2.20 -0.72 1.11
C GLY A 58 -2.57 -2.02 1.80
N MET A 59 -3.53 -1.93 2.72
CA MET A 59 -3.98 -3.13 3.41
C MET A 59 -4.64 -4.11 2.44
N ILE A 60 -5.50 -3.60 1.57
CA ILE A 60 -6.19 -4.45 0.62
C ILE A 60 -5.21 -5.10 -0.36
N VAL A 61 -4.27 -4.30 -0.87
CA VAL A 61 -3.27 -4.84 -1.78
C VAL A 61 -2.44 -5.91 -1.11
N LEU A 62 -2.05 -5.67 0.14
CA LEU A 62 -1.23 -6.67 0.84
C LEU A 62 -2.00 -7.96 1.05
N GLN A 63 -3.30 -7.89 1.29
CA GLN A 63 -4.10 -9.08 1.42
C GLN A 63 -4.12 -9.89 0.12
N HIS A 64 -4.26 -9.19 -1.00
CA HIS A 64 -4.20 -9.86 -2.31
C HIS A 64 -2.83 -10.45 -2.54
N VAL A 65 -1.80 -9.71 -2.22
CA VAL A 65 -0.44 -10.17 -2.39
C VAL A 65 -0.19 -11.43 -1.57
N LEU A 66 -0.74 -11.48 -0.37
CA LEU A 66 -0.56 -12.65 0.47
C LEU A 66 -1.10 -13.92 -0.20
N GLU A 67 -2.26 -13.81 -0.80
CA GLU A 67 -2.85 -14.98 -1.42
C GLU A 67 -2.06 -15.47 -2.61
N GLU A 68 -1.45 -14.55 -3.34
CA GLU A 68 -0.69 -14.89 -4.52
C GLU A 68 0.76 -15.19 -4.18
N SER A 69 1.36 -14.26 -3.45
CA SER A 69 2.81 -14.25 -3.27
C SER A 69 3.32 -15.27 -2.29
N ILE A 70 2.49 -15.72 -1.36
CA ILE A 70 2.96 -16.72 -0.44
C ILE A 70 3.37 -17.98 -1.17
N LYS A 71 2.60 -18.35 -2.16
CA LYS A 71 2.96 -19.51 -2.97
C LYS A 71 4.27 -19.29 -3.69
N GLU A 72 4.41 -18.12 -4.27
CA GLU A 72 5.62 -17.78 -5.00
C GLU A 72 6.84 -17.73 -4.09
N ILE A 73 6.66 -17.14 -2.93
CA ILE A 73 7.76 -17.05 -1.99
C ILE A 73 8.22 -18.42 -1.56
N LYS A 74 7.29 -19.30 -1.30
CA LYS A 74 7.63 -20.65 -0.88
C LYS A 74 8.34 -21.45 -1.98
N VAL A 75 7.88 -21.26 -3.21
CA VAL A 75 8.43 -22.01 -4.33
C VAL A 75 9.74 -21.40 -4.82
N ASN A 76 9.76 -20.11 -5.00
CA ASN A 76 10.89 -19.42 -5.62
C ASN A 76 11.75 -18.64 -4.65
N ASN A 77 11.32 -18.54 -3.42
CA ASN A 77 12.06 -17.78 -2.40
C ASN A 77 12.29 -16.35 -2.86
N LYS A 78 11.31 -15.76 -3.49
CA LYS A 78 11.40 -14.42 -4.03
C LYS A 78 10.27 -13.53 -3.56
N CYS A 79 10.58 -12.25 -3.45
CA CYS A 79 9.59 -11.25 -3.11
C CYS A 79 9.57 -10.21 -4.21
N ARG A 80 8.45 -10.05 -4.87
CA ARG A 80 8.36 -9.11 -5.97
C ARG A 80 8.44 -7.68 -5.47
N ILE A 81 8.81 -6.78 -6.38
CA ILE A 81 9.01 -5.40 -5.98
C ILE A 81 7.73 -4.76 -5.41
N TYR A 82 6.58 -5.09 -5.99
CA TYR A 82 5.34 -4.53 -5.47
C TYR A 82 4.96 -5.11 -4.12
N ASP A 83 5.41 -6.33 -3.84
CA ASP A 83 5.21 -6.88 -2.50
C ASP A 83 5.95 -6.05 -1.48
N LYS A 84 7.16 -5.64 -1.82
CA LYS A 84 7.94 -4.79 -0.92
C LYS A 84 7.30 -3.43 -0.72
N VAL A 85 6.72 -2.87 -1.77
CA VAL A 85 6.04 -1.59 -1.66
C VAL A 85 4.84 -1.73 -0.73
N ALA A 86 4.03 -2.79 -0.92
CA ALA A 86 2.87 -3.00 -0.08
C ALA A 86 3.28 -3.17 1.38
N VAL A 87 4.37 -3.90 1.62
CA VAL A 87 4.87 -4.08 2.98
C VAL A 87 5.26 -2.73 3.59
N LYS A 88 5.98 -1.91 2.84
CA LYS A 88 6.38 -0.61 3.34
C LYS A 88 5.19 0.26 3.67
N ILE A 89 4.18 0.25 2.82
CA ILE A 89 2.98 1.04 3.06
C ILE A 89 2.31 0.59 4.36
N ASN A 90 2.23 -0.71 4.57
CA ASN A 90 1.59 -1.23 5.77
C ASN A 90 2.40 -0.93 7.03
N GLN A 91 3.71 -1.01 6.93
CA GLN A 91 4.56 -0.64 8.06
C GLN A 91 4.38 0.83 8.42
N TRP A 92 4.35 1.68 7.40
CA TRP A 92 4.11 3.09 7.61
C TRP A 92 2.73 3.32 8.22
N SER A 93 1.73 2.58 7.75
CA SER A 93 0.37 2.72 8.25
C SER A 93 0.30 2.50 9.75
N LEU A 94 1.07 1.57 10.27
CA LEU A 94 1.09 1.30 11.71
C LEU A 94 1.54 2.52 12.50
N THR A 95 2.35 3.37 11.92
CA THR A 95 2.80 4.58 12.62
C THR A 95 1.73 5.66 12.66
N LYS A 96 0.69 5.51 11.84
CA LYS A 96 -0.37 6.50 11.73
C LYS A 96 -1.65 6.10 12.46
N ILE A 97 -1.79 4.84 12.77
CA ILE A 97 -2.99 4.33 13.42
C ILE A 97 -2.73 4.18 14.91
N ASP A 98 -3.33 5.07 15.70
CA ASP A 98 -3.07 5.06 17.13
C ASP A 98 -4.17 4.39 17.93
N ASN A 99 -5.42 4.63 17.53
CA ASN A 99 -6.54 4.23 18.36
C ASN A 99 -7.42 3.14 17.77
N ASP A 100 -7.01 2.58 16.65
CA ASP A 100 -7.81 1.55 16.01
C ASP A 100 -7.11 0.21 16.15
N ASP A 101 -7.34 -0.43 17.28
CA ASP A 101 -6.69 -1.70 17.59
C ASP A 101 -7.04 -2.79 16.59
N LEU A 102 -8.28 -2.78 16.12
CA LEU A 102 -8.71 -3.78 15.17
C LEU A 102 -7.96 -3.66 13.84
N LEU A 103 -7.86 -2.44 13.36
CA LEU A 103 -7.15 -2.19 12.11
C LEU A 103 -5.67 -2.51 12.26
N ARG A 104 -5.08 -2.11 13.38
CA ARG A 104 -3.69 -2.42 13.64
C ARG A 104 -3.45 -3.93 13.63
N SER A 105 -4.33 -4.67 14.28
CA SER A 105 -4.20 -6.13 14.33
C SER A 105 -4.24 -6.73 12.95
N LYS A 106 -5.14 -6.24 12.10
CA LYS A 106 -5.24 -6.75 10.75
C LYS A 106 -3.96 -6.51 9.97
N ILE A 107 -3.44 -5.30 10.08
CA ILE A 107 -2.23 -4.95 9.34
C ILE A 107 -1.04 -5.76 9.86
N GLU A 108 -0.92 -5.87 11.16
CA GLU A 108 0.19 -6.63 11.74
C GLU A 108 0.13 -8.10 11.32
N LYS A 109 -1.06 -8.65 11.28
CA LYS A 109 -1.22 -10.01 10.85
C LYS A 109 -0.83 -10.20 9.40
N ASN A 110 -1.20 -9.26 8.55
CA ASN A 110 -0.84 -9.33 7.14
C ASN A 110 0.65 -9.19 6.92
N LEU A 111 1.32 -8.45 7.79
CA LEU A 111 2.76 -8.24 7.67
C LEU A 111 3.58 -9.44 8.17
N GLU A 112 2.99 -10.27 8.97
CA GLU A 112 3.71 -11.37 9.61
C GLU A 112 4.54 -12.21 8.65
N PRO A 113 3.95 -12.70 7.54
CA PRO A 113 4.72 -13.55 6.63
C PRO A 113 5.93 -12.87 6.01
N PHE A 114 5.93 -11.56 5.97
CA PHE A 114 7.00 -10.81 5.32
C PHE A 114 8.05 -10.29 6.28
N THR A 115 7.70 -10.16 7.55
CA THR A 115 8.64 -9.58 8.51
C THR A 115 9.17 -10.59 9.49
N LYS A 116 8.55 -11.75 9.60
CA LYS A 116 8.95 -12.79 10.52
C LYS A 116 10.25 -13.42 10.05
N LYS A 117 11.23 -13.49 10.91
CA LYS A 117 12.48 -14.13 10.57
C LYS A 117 12.41 -15.56 10.96
N LYS A 118 12.88 -16.27 10.41
CA LYS A 118 12.82 -17.53 10.89
C LYS A 118 13.46 -18.11 11.08
#